data_a879f0b275e36ad0229ccab3626fb799
#
_entry.id   a879f0b275e36ad0229ccab3626fb799
#
_cell.length_a   1.000
_cell.length_b   1.000
_cell.length_c   1.000
_cell.angle_alpha   90.00
_cell.angle_beta   90.00
_cell.angle_gamma   90.00
#
_symmetry.space_group_name_H-M   'P 1'
#
loop_
_entity.id
_entity.type
_entity.pdbx_description
1 polymer ?
#
loop_
_entity_poly.entity_id
_entity_poly.type
_entity_poly.pdbx_seq_one_letter_code
_entity_poly.pdbx_strand_id
1 'polypeptide(L)'
;MLGRIVKYFQTRKDVYKTIEGLLQEIADKDPELRRAAKASFNEDGLTVYIGNDQKLYKKICGQITIIYDELDEKLANSFESAIFEKREDGSLEKTMLGHKLIRSLDFLRDEMRPTHISILNNLAEMGNEFELIDVADRLELYINLGKEHRITTSVDGVDINLNYNGNTTDGELARSLMKIFLGKTRG
;
A
#
# COMPACT_ATOMS: atom_id res chain seq x y z
N MET A 1 16.07 15.55 0.19
CA MET A 1 14.92 15.05 -0.57
C MET A 1 14.89 13.53 -0.65
N LEU A 2 15.91 12.88 -1.22
CA LEU A 2 15.95 11.40 -1.37
C LEU A 2 15.77 10.64 -0.06
N GLY A 3 16.39 11.09 1.04
CA GLY A 3 16.17 10.48 2.35
C GLY A 3 14.74 10.55 2.88
N ARG A 4 14.00 11.58 2.49
CA ARG A 4 12.58 11.74 2.83
C ARG A 4 11.71 10.78 2.02
N ILE A 5 12.05 10.59 0.74
CA ILE A 5 11.38 9.63 -0.14
C ILE A 5 11.60 8.20 0.35
N VAL A 6 12.84 7.82 0.64
CA VAL A 6 13.15 6.48 1.17
C VAL A 6 12.41 6.21 2.47
N LYS A 7 12.42 7.18 3.41
CA LYS A 7 11.69 7.05 4.68
C LYS A 7 10.18 6.89 4.45
N TYR A 8 9.61 7.63 3.52
CA TYR A 8 8.20 7.52 3.16
C TYR A 8 7.87 6.09 2.71
N PHE A 9 8.64 5.53 1.78
CA PHE A 9 8.40 4.19 1.26
C PHE A 9 8.59 3.10 2.30
N GLN A 10 9.58 3.23 3.18
CA GLN A 10 9.77 2.32 4.31
C GLN A 10 8.53 2.32 5.23
N THR A 11 8.07 3.50 5.62
CA THR A 11 6.88 3.64 6.47
C THR A 11 5.64 3.06 5.80
N ARG A 12 5.44 3.35 4.51
CA ARG A 12 4.31 2.81 3.73
C ARG A 12 4.36 1.29 3.70
N LYS A 13 5.51 0.70 3.44
CA LYS A 13 5.70 -0.74 3.43
C LYS A 13 5.37 -1.38 4.78
N ASP A 14 5.81 -0.78 5.88
CA ASP A 14 5.53 -1.28 7.23
C ASP A 14 4.02 -1.23 7.54
N VAL A 15 3.34 -0.16 7.15
CA VAL A 15 1.88 -0.04 7.31
C VAL A 15 1.16 -1.06 6.45
N TYR A 16 1.58 -1.26 5.21
CA TYR A 16 0.99 -2.27 4.32
C TYR A 16 1.14 -3.69 4.89
N LYS A 17 2.32 -4.04 5.39
CA LYS A 17 2.54 -5.32 6.07
C LYS A 17 1.65 -5.50 7.30
N THR A 18 1.45 -4.43 8.07
CA THR A 18 0.56 -4.45 9.23
C THR A 18 -0.88 -4.74 8.80
N ILE A 19 -1.38 -4.07 7.77
CA ILE A 19 -2.73 -4.30 7.23
C ILE A 19 -2.86 -5.72 6.68
N GLU A 20 -1.91 -6.20 5.90
CA GLU A 20 -1.89 -7.58 5.38
C GLU A 20 -1.92 -8.61 6.52
N GLY A 21 -1.14 -8.41 7.57
CA GLY A 21 -1.14 -9.28 8.75
C GLY A 21 -2.47 -9.29 9.48
N LEU A 22 -3.14 -8.16 9.62
CA LEU A 22 -4.45 -8.04 10.24
C LEU A 22 -5.55 -8.72 9.38
N LEU A 23 -5.51 -8.54 8.07
CA LEU A 23 -6.41 -9.21 7.13
C LEU A 23 -6.21 -10.73 7.16
N GLN A 24 -4.98 -11.20 7.24
CA GLN A 24 -4.66 -12.61 7.40
C GLN A 24 -5.20 -13.17 8.72
N GLU A 25 -5.07 -12.43 9.83
CA GLU A 25 -5.61 -12.83 11.13
C GLU A 25 -7.14 -12.95 11.10
N ILE A 26 -7.83 -12.04 10.40
CA ILE A 26 -9.28 -12.12 10.18
C ILE A 26 -9.62 -13.36 9.35
N ALA A 27 -8.92 -13.60 8.26
CA ALA A 27 -9.15 -14.73 7.37
C ALA A 27 -8.87 -16.08 8.06
N ASP A 28 -7.91 -16.15 8.96
CA ASP A 28 -7.56 -17.38 9.68
C ASP A 28 -8.63 -17.84 10.70
N LYS A 29 -9.54 -16.95 11.08
CA LYS A 29 -10.68 -17.28 11.96
C LYS A 29 -11.76 -18.10 11.27
N ASP A 30 -11.85 -18.03 9.94
CA ASP A 30 -12.84 -18.73 9.13
C ASP A 30 -12.18 -19.28 7.84
N PRO A 31 -12.00 -20.62 7.75
CA PRO A 31 -11.36 -21.24 6.58
C PRO A 31 -12.11 -20.98 5.26
N GLU A 32 -13.43 -20.82 5.30
CA GLU A 32 -14.23 -20.50 4.11
C GLU A 32 -13.96 -19.07 3.66
N LEU A 33 -13.89 -18.13 4.61
CA LEU A 33 -13.53 -16.74 4.36
C LEU A 33 -12.14 -16.62 3.72
N ARG A 34 -11.18 -17.39 4.23
CA ARG A 34 -9.82 -17.44 3.67
C ARG A 34 -9.78 -17.85 2.20
N ARG A 35 -10.69 -18.75 1.78
CA ARG A 35 -10.76 -19.22 0.39
C ARG A 35 -11.51 -18.26 -0.53
N ALA A 36 -12.55 -17.63 -0.01
CA ALA A 36 -13.49 -16.85 -0.81
C ALA A 36 -13.16 -15.35 -0.86
N ALA A 37 -12.43 -14.82 0.13
CA ALA A 37 -12.17 -13.39 0.23
C ALA A 37 -10.87 -12.98 -0.46
N LYS A 38 -10.93 -11.83 -1.18
CA LYS A 38 -9.77 -11.12 -1.72
C LYS A 38 -9.83 -9.67 -1.26
N ALA A 39 -8.73 -9.16 -0.76
CA ALA A 39 -8.64 -7.79 -0.28
C ALA A 39 -7.74 -6.95 -1.18
N SER A 40 -8.14 -5.70 -1.39
CA SER A 40 -7.36 -4.67 -2.05
C SER A 40 -7.43 -3.40 -1.20
N PHE A 41 -6.31 -2.78 -0.92
CA PHE A 41 -6.27 -1.53 -0.15
C PHE A 41 -5.20 -0.58 -0.67
N ASN A 42 -5.45 0.69 -0.44
CA ASN A 42 -4.55 1.79 -0.72
C ASN A 42 -4.88 2.97 0.21
N GLU A 43 -4.38 4.14 -0.09
CA GLU A 43 -4.63 5.37 0.67
C GLU A 43 -6.11 5.82 0.64
N ASP A 44 -6.93 5.29 -0.26
CA ASP A 44 -8.37 5.59 -0.37
C ASP A 44 -9.25 4.66 0.47
N GLY A 45 -8.74 3.52 0.91
CA GLY A 45 -9.43 2.58 1.77
C GLY A 45 -9.21 1.12 1.43
N LEU A 46 -10.01 0.26 2.04
CA LEU A 46 -9.99 -1.19 1.89
C LEU A 46 -11.26 -1.66 1.18
N THR A 47 -11.10 -2.48 0.16
CA THR A 47 -12.19 -3.21 -0.48
C THR A 47 -11.95 -4.71 -0.35
N VAL A 48 -12.94 -5.41 0.18
CA VAL A 48 -12.93 -6.87 0.31
C VAL A 48 -13.98 -7.45 -0.62
N TYR A 49 -13.54 -8.35 -1.50
CA TYR A 49 -14.40 -9.09 -2.42
C TYR A 49 -14.58 -10.51 -1.91
N ILE A 50 -15.83 -10.95 -1.75
CA ILE A 50 -16.18 -12.27 -1.27
C ILE A 50 -17.06 -12.97 -2.30
N GLY A 51 -16.60 -14.12 -2.79
CA GLY A 51 -17.28 -14.91 -3.79
C GLY A 51 -16.84 -14.66 -5.24
N ASN A 52 -17.47 -15.35 -6.18
CA ASN A 52 -17.09 -15.34 -7.59
C ASN A 52 -18.25 -14.99 -8.54
N ASP A 53 -19.44 -14.64 -8.01
CA ASP A 53 -20.64 -14.58 -8.80
C ASP A 53 -21.07 -13.17 -9.22
N GLN A 54 -22.11 -13.10 -10.07
CA GLN A 54 -22.50 -11.92 -10.85
C GLN A 54 -23.49 -10.98 -10.15
N LYS A 55 -24.09 -11.39 -9.02
CA LYS A 55 -24.99 -10.54 -8.22
C LYS A 55 -24.25 -9.99 -7.02
N LEU A 56 -23.73 -8.80 -7.18
CA LEU A 56 -22.90 -8.17 -6.16
C LEU A 56 -23.73 -7.27 -5.24
N TYR A 57 -23.63 -7.54 -3.94
CA TYR A 57 -24.12 -6.68 -2.86
C TYR A 57 -22.94 -5.92 -2.23
N LYS A 58 -23.24 -4.81 -1.61
CA LYS A 58 -22.22 -3.92 -1.05
C LYS A 58 -22.59 -3.49 0.36
N LYS A 59 -21.64 -3.65 1.28
CA LYS A 59 -21.68 -3.06 2.62
C LYS A 59 -20.55 -2.04 2.77
N ILE A 60 -20.84 -0.88 3.32
CA ILE A 60 -19.85 0.18 3.57
C ILE A 60 -19.76 0.44 5.05
N CYS A 61 -18.56 0.27 5.62
CA CYS A 61 -18.22 0.50 7.01
C CYS A 61 -17.04 1.49 7.08
N GLY A 62 -17.33 2.79 6.97
CA GLY A 62 -16.29 3.82 6.89
C GLY A 62 -15.42 3.65 5.64
N GLN A 63 -14.12 3.44 5.83
CA GLN A 63 -13.16 3.21 4.74
C GLN A 63 -13.14 1.76 4.23
N ILE A 64 -13.95 0.88 4.80
CA ILE A 64 -14.00 -0.53 4.45
C ILE A 64 -15.25 -0.78 3.62
N THR A 65 -15.08 -1.29 2.42
CA THR A 65 -16.14 -1.72 1.53
C THR A 65 -16.09 -3.23 1.39
N ILE A 66 -17.19 -3.91 1.68
CA ILE A 66 -17.33 -5.35 1.51
C ILE A 66 -18.26 -5.58 0.33
N ILE A 67 -17.77 -6.22 -0.72
CA ILE A 67 -18.52 -6.59 -1.91
C ILE A 67 -18.67 -8.11 -1.90
N TYR A 68 -19.90 -8.60 -1.93
CA TYR A 68 -20.19 -10.03 -1.83
C TYR A 68 -21.34 -10.42 -2.75
N ASP A 69 -21.41 -11.69 -3.13
CA ASP A 69 -22.57 -12.22 -3.83
C ASP A 69 -23.65 -12.75 -2.86
N GLU A 70 -24.83 -13.03 -3.40
CA GLU A 70 -25.99 -13.42 -2.58
C GLU A 70 -25.76 -14.68 -1.76
N LEU A 71 -24.95 -15.62 -2.25
CA LEU A 71 -24.66 -16.88 -1.57
C LEU A 71 -23.63 -16.71 -0.45
N ASP A 72 -22.85 -15.66 -0.48
CA ASP A 72 -21.75 -15.38 0.46
C ASP A 72 -22.07 -14.32 1.52
N GLU A 73 -23.33 -13.97 1.71
CA GLU A 73 -23.77 -13.02 2.75
C GLU A 73 -23.29 -13.44 4.15
N LYS A 74 -23.30 -14.73 4.43
CA LYS A 74 -22.81 -15.27 5.71
C LYS A 74 -21.31 -14.99 5.90
N LEU A 75 -20.50 -15.13 4.86
CA LEU A 75 -19.07 -14.82 4.91
C LEU A 75 -18.83 -13.32 5.01
N ALA A 76 -19.61 -12.49 4.34
CA ALA A 76 -19.56 -11.04 4.48
C ALA A 76 -19.88 -10.60 5.93
N ASN A 77 -20.88 -11.21 6.55
CA ASN A 77 -21.22 -10.97 7.95
C ASN A 77 -20.12 -11.48 8.91
N SER A 78 -19.47 -12.59 8.59
CA SER A 78 -18.33 -13.12 9.34
C SER A 78 -17.14 -12.14 9.31
N PHE A 79 -16.83 -11.59 8.17
CA PHE A 79 -15.79 -10.57 8.03
C PHE A 79 -16.15 -9.29 8.81
N GLU A 80 -17.38 -8.79 8.66
CA GLU A 80 -17.86 -7.62 9.39
C GLU A 80 -17.79 -7.82 10.91
N SER A 81 -18.19 -8.99 11.39
CA SER A 81 -18.16 -9.33 12.82
C SER A 81 -16.75 -9.46 13.41
N ALA A 82 -15.75 -9.72 12.59
CA ALA A 82 -14.36 -9.68 13.01
C ALA A 82 -13.85 -8.25 13.28
N ILE A 83 -14.51 -7.25 12.70
CA ILE A 83 -14.14 -5.83 12.79
C ILE A 83 -15.05 -5.07 13.74
N PHE A 84 -16.34 -5.39 13.75
CA PHE A 84 -17.37 -4.72 14.55
C PHE A 84 -18.18 -5.71 15.37
N GLU A 85 -18.42 -5.38 16.63
CA GLU A 85 -19.34 -6.07 17.52
C GLU A 85 -20.64 -5.27 17.64
N LYS A 86 -21.77 -5.97 17.62
CA LYS A 86 -23.07 -5.38 17.85
C LYS A 86 -23.36 -5.36 19.35
N ARG A 87 -23.60 -4.17 19.91
CA ARG A 87 -24.03 -3.99 21.30
C ARG A 87 -25.50 -4.35 21.48
N GLU A 88 -25.93 -4.49 22.74
CA GLU A 88 -27.31 -4.75 23.09
C GLU A 88 -28.29 -3.68 22.61
N ASP A 89 -27.84 -2.42 22.54
CA ASP A 89 -28.61 -1.28 22.02
C ASP A 89 -28.66 -1.23 20.48
N GLY A 90 -28.05 -2.19 19.79
CA GLY A 90 -27.97 -2.27 18.34
C GLY A 90 -26.85 -1.44 17.69
N SER A 91 -26.10 -0.66 18.47
CA SER A 91 -24.92 0.08 17.97
C SER A 91 -23.76 -0.85 17.67
N LEU A 92 -22.87 -0.41 16.75
CA LEU A 92 -21.66 -1.15 16.40
C LEU A 92 -20.46 -0.57 17.15
N GLU A 93 -19.68 -1.45 17.75
CA GLU A 93 -18.40 -1.13 18.37
C GLU A 93 -17.26 -1.84 17.64
N LYS A 94 -16.12 -1.19 17.52
CA LYS A 94 -14.94 -1.81 16.89
C LYS A 94 -14.38 -2.89 17.81
N THR A 95 -14.10 -4.07 17.27
CA THR A 95 -13.29 -5.08 17.94
C THR A 95 -11.83 -4.59 18.05
N MET A 96 -10.99 -5.31 18.79
CA MET A 96 -9.56 -5.01 18.86
C MET A 96 -8.90 -5.07 17.47
N LEU A 97 -9.23 -6.06 16.64
CA LEU A 97 -8.79 -6.15 15.25
C LEU A 97 -9.32 -5.00 14.41
N GLY A 98 -10.59 -4.66 14.58
CA GLY A 98 -11.21 -3.52 13.92
C GLY A 98 -10.53 -2.20 14.26
N HIS A 99 -10.21 -1.96 15.51
CA HIS A 99 -9.44 -0.78 15.93
C HIS A 99 -8.07 -0.69 15.23
N LYS A 100 -7.31 -1.78 15.23
CA LYS A 100 -5.98 -1.83 14.60
C LYS A 100 -6.07 -1.61 13.09
N LEU A 101 -7.01 -2.27 12.42
CA LEU A 101 -7.19 -2.16 10.98
C LEU A 101 -7.60 -0.74 10.57
N ILE A 102 -8.61 -0.19 11.23
CA ILE A 102 -9.13 1.16 10.91
C ILE A 102 -8.05 2.22 11.21
N ARG A 103 -7.32 2.09 12.32
CA ARG A 103 -6.21 2.99 12.64
C ARG A 103 -5.13 2.98 11.56
N SER A 104 -4.79 1.81 11.02
CA SER A 104 -3.81 1.70 9.93
C SER A 104 -4.32 2.31 8.63
N LEU A 105 -5.60 2.11 8.30
CA LEU A 105 -6.24 2.72 7.14
C LEU A 105 -6.36 4.25 7.28
N ASP A 106 -6.69 4.74 8.48
CA ASP A 106 -6.71 6.18 8.78
C ASP A 106 -5.33 6.80 8.61
N PHE A 107 -4.28 6.11 9.06
CA PHE A 107 -2.91 6.56 8.88
C PHE A 107 -2.53 6.68 7.40
N LEU A 108 -2.90 5.70 6.57
CA LEU A 108 -2.68 5.77 5.12
C LEU A 108 -3.38 6.97 4.49
N ARG A 109 -4.63 7.21 4.86
CA ARG A 109 -5.42 8.33 4.32
C ARG A 109 -4.90 9.69 4.79
N ASP A 110 -4.66 9.84 6.08
CA ASP A 110 -4.46 11.14 6.71
C ASP A 110 -2.99 11.57 6.69
N GLU A 111 -2.05 10.63 6.82
CA GLU A 111 -0.62 10.91 6.89
C GLU A 111 0.13 10.56 5.60
N MET A 112 -0.15 9.39 5.03
CA MET A 112 0.62 8.90 3.88
C MET A 112 0.17 9.55 2.56
N ARG A 113 -1.12 9.71 2.33
CA ARG A 113 -1.64 10.30 1.09
C ARG A 113 -1.17 11.75 0.86
N PRO A 114 -1.26 12.67 1.85
CA PRO A 114 -0.75 14.03 1.67
C PRO A 114 0.76 14.06 1.43
N THR A 115 1.51 13.20 2.11
CA THR A 115 2.96 13.09 1.93
C THR A 115 3.30 12.57 0.54
N HIS A 116 2.57 11.59 0.04
CA HIS A 116 2.72 11.06 -1.32
C HIS A 116 2.50 12.15 -2.37
N ILE A 117 1.40 12.91 -2.26
CA ILE A 117 1.10 14.02 -3.16
C ILE A 117 2.20 15.09 -3.10
N SER A 118 2.67 15.43 -1.91
CA SER A 118 3.75 16.41 -1.72
C SER A 118 5.05 15.95 -2.39
N ILE A 119 5.40 14.66 -2.28
CA ILE A 119 6.58 14.10 -2.94
C ILE A 119 6.44 14.18 -4.46
N LEU A 120 5.29 13.77 -5.02
CA LEU A 120 5.04 13.82 -6.46
C LEU A 120 5.13 15.27 -7.00
N ASN A 121 4.55 16.24 -6.29
CA ASN A 121 4.62 17.65 -6.69
C ASN A 121 6.06 18.16 -6.67
N ASN A 122 6.83 17.84 -5.63
CA ASN A 122 8.23 18.25 -5.55
C ASN A 122 9.08 17.61 -6.66
N LEU A 123 8.82 16.37 -7.03
CA LEU A 123 9.50 15.70 -8.14
C LEU A 123 9.16 16.34 -9.49
N ALA A 124 7.89 16.71 -9.69
CA ALA A 124 7.45 17.42 -10.90
C ALA A 124 8.11 18.79 -11.05
N GLU A 125 8.24 19.56 -9.95
CA GLU A 125 8.92 20.85 -9.93
C GLU A 125 10.41 20.76 -10.26
N MET A 126 11.05 19.63 -10.02
CA MET A 126 12.47 19.43 -10.35
C MET A 126 12.75 19.25 -11.85
N GLY A 127 11.71 19.14 -12.68
CA GLY A 127 11.83 19.00 -14.13
C GLY A 127 12.43 17.66 -14.62
N ASN A 128 12.61 16.71 -13.72
CA ASN A 128 13.06 15.36 -14.05
C ASN A 128 11.85 14.44 -14.22
N GLU A 129 11.94 13.50 -15.14
CA GLU A 129 10.93 12.47 -15.32
C GLU A 129 11.09 11.42 -14.21
N PHE A 130 10.27 11.55 -13.18
CA PHE A 130 10.15 10.54 -12.11
C PHE A 130 8.85 9.77 -12.31
N GLU A 131 8.91 8.49 -12.22
CA GLU A 131 7.76 7.61 -12.28
C GLU A 131 7.73 6.69 -11.07
N LEU A 132 6.60 6.65 -10.39
CA LEU A 132 6.32 5.76 -9.29
C LEU A 132 5.33 4.71 -9.75
N ILE A 133 5.75 3.44 -9.69
CA ILE A 133 4.91 2.31 -10.06
C ILE A 133 4.71 1.46 -8.81
N ASP A 134 3.45 1.26 -8.46
CA ASP A 134 3.02 0.36 -7.41
C ASP A 134 2.69 -0.99 -8.04
N VAL A 135 3.54 -1.97 -7.83
CA VAL A 135 3.38 -3.31 -8.40
C VAL A 135 3.15 -4.31 -7.28
N ALA A 136 1.90 -4.71 -7.12
CA ALA A 136 1.43 -5.77 -6.22
C ALA A 136 2.06 -5.76 -4.80
N ASP A 137 3.29 -6.22 -4.67
CA ASP A 137 3.99 -6.39 -3.39
C ASP A 137 5.24 -5.53 -3.25
N ARG A 138 5.53 -4.68 -4.26
CA ARG A 138 6.75 -3.84 -4.29
C ARG A 138 6.46 -2.47 -4.85
N LEU A 139 7.29 -1.52 -4.45
CA LEU A 139 7.32 -0.18 -5.01
C LEU A 139 8.52 -0.05 -5.92
N GLU A 140 8.29 0.48 -7.11
CA GLU A 140 9.35 0.80 -8.05
C GLU A 140 9.41 2.31 -8.25
N LEU A 141 10.57 2.89 -7.97
CA LEU A 141 10.88 4.28 -8.28
C LEU A 141 11.75 4.31 -9.54
N TYR A 142 11.26 4.97 -10.57
CA TYR A 142 12.01 5.24 -11.80
C TYR A 142 12.52 6.68 -11.79
N ILE A 143 13.81 6.83 -12.04
CA ILE A 143 14.45 8.12 -12.24
C ILE A 143 14.98 8.13 -13.68
N ASN A 144 14.34 8.90 -14.56
CA ASN A 144 14.63 8.92 -15.98
C ASN A 144 15.51 10.12 -16.33
N LEU A 145 16.81 9.91 -16.43
CA LEU A 145 17.82 10.87 -16.92
C LEU A 145 18.27 10.53 -18.35
N GLY A 146 17.67 9.51 -18.97
CA GLY A 146 17.99 9.03 -20.31
C GLY A 146 17.48 7.63 -20.55
N LYS A 147 17.85 7.02 -21.68
CA LYS A 147 17.32 5.72 -22.13
C LYS A 147 18.36 4.65 -22.45
N GLU A 148 19.64 5.00 -22.43
CA GLU A 148 20.69 4.10 -22.91
C GLU A 148 21.15 3.06 -21.88
N HIS A 149 21.20 3.46 -20.63
CA HIS A 149 21.67 2.62 -19.54
C HIS A 149 20.69 2.58 -18.38
N ARG A 150 20.63 1.44 -17.69
CA ARG A 150 19.80 1.26 -16.51
C ARG A 150 20.61 0.65 -15.37
N ILE A 151 20.47 1.23 -14.19
CA ILE A 151 20.95 0.67 -12.93
C ILE A 151 19.74 0.39 -12.06
N THR A 152 19.64 -0.82 -11.54
CA THR A 152 18.60 -1.22 -10.58
C THR A 152 19.25 -1.57 -9.25
N THR A 153 18.69 -1.05 -8.18
CA THR A 153 19.05 -1.41 -6.80
C THR A 153 17.79 -1.53 -5.95
N SER A 154 17.84 -2.36 -4.93
CA SER A 154 16.75 -2.46 -3.97
C SER A 154 17.22 -1.91 -2.62
N VAL A 155 16.45 -0.99 -2.07
CA VAL A 155 16.68 -0.40 -0.74
C VAL A 155 15.44 -0.61 0.09
N ASP A 156 15.55 -1.45 1.12
CA ASP A 156 14.45 -1.75 2.05
C ASP A 156 13.14 -2.19 1.37
N GLY A 157 13.27 -2.92 0.25
CA GLY A 157 12.16 -3.46 -0.52
C GLY A 157 11.49 -2.45 -1.47
N VAL A 158 12.13 -1.31 -1.69
CA VAL A 158 11.83 -0.38 -2.78
C VAL A 158 12.87 -0.60 -3.87
N ASP A 159 12.42 -0.99 -5.07
CA ASP A 159 13.29 -1.10 -6.22
C ASP A 159 13.47 0.28 -6.86
N ILE A 160 14.71 0.71 -6.95
CA ILE A 160 15.09 1.98 -7.55
C ILE A 160 15.71 1.70 -8.90
N ASN A 161 15.05 2.16 -9.95
CA ASN A 161 15.49 2.05 -11.33
C ASN A 161 15.99 3.42 -11.81
N LEU A 162 17.27 3.52 -12.08
CA LEU A 162 17.87 4.72 -12.63
C LEU A 162 18.22 4.50 -14.09
N ASN A 163 17.53 5.20 -14.97
CA ASN A 163 17.80 5.25 -16.40
C ASN A 163 18.63 6.51 -16.70
N TYR A 164 19.71 6.38 -17.45
CA TYR A 164 20.59 7.50 -17.79
C TYR A 164 21.19 7.36 -19.18
N ASN A 165 21.65 8.45 -19.74
CA ASN A 165 22.39 8.45 -20.99
C ASN A 165 23.87 8.09 -20.75
N GLY A 166 24.53 7.58 -21.78
CA GLY A 166 25.94 7.20 -21.71
C GLY A 166 26.93 8.36 -21.63
N ASN A 167 26.45 9.62 -21.49
CA ASN A 167 27.34 10.77 -21.33
C ASN A 167 27.95 10.78 -19.90
N THR A 168 29.12 11.41 -19.77
CA THR A 168 29.90 11.43 -18.53
C THR A 168 29.13 12.06 -17.38
N THR A 169 28.41 13.14 -17.61
CA THR A 169 27.67 13.89 -16.60
C THR A 169 26.53 13.08 -15.99
N ASP A 170 25.72 12.42 -16.81
CA ASP A 170 24.62 11.60 -16.33
C ASP A 170 25.12 10.33 -15.64
N GLY A 171 26.21 9.75 -16.12
CA GLY A 171 26.87 8.61 -15.49
C GLY A 171 27.44 8.94 -14.10
N GLU A 172 27.99 10.14 -13.91
CA GLU A 172 28.46 10.61 -12.60
C GLU A 172 27.30 10.88 -11.64
N LEU A 173 26.24 11.52 -12.12
CA LEU A 173 25.03 11.75 -11.35
C LEU A 173 24.38 10.42 -10.93
N ALA A 174 24.26 9.48 -11.84
CA ALA A 174 23.76 8.13 -11.56
C ALA A 174 24.56 7.45 -10.46
N ARG A 175 25.90 7.45 -10.55
CA ARG A 175 26.79 6.88 -9.53
C ARG A 175 26.68 7.59 -8.18
N SER A 176 26.52 8.91 -8.19
CA SER A 176 26.35 9.71 -6.96
C SER A 176 25.01 9.40 -6.27
N LEU A 177 23.92 9.30 -7.03
CA LEU A 177 22.62 8.91 -6.52
C LEU A 177 22.67 7.51 -5.92
N MET A 178 23.30 6.54 -6.61
CA MET A 178 23.45 5.17 -6.13
C MET A 178 24.26 5.11 -4.83
N LYS A 179 25.33 5.90 -4.70
CA LYS A 179 26.09 5.98 -3.43
C LYS A 179 25.24 6.53 -2.29
N ILE A 180 24.37 7.50 -2.54
CA ILE A 180 23.46 8.07 -1.53
C ILE A 180 22.47 6.99 -1.07
N PHE A 181 21.93 6.21 -1.98
CA PHE A 181 21.01 5.11 -1.65
C PHE A 181 21.73 3.96 -0.89
N LEU A 182 22.88 3.51 -1.39
CA LEU A 182 23.65 2.42 -0.79
C LEU A 182 24.33 2.84 0.53
N GLY A 183 24.76 4.08 0.66
CA GLY A 183 25.43 4.59 1.89
C GLY A 183 24.52 4.63 3.11
N LYS A 184 23.19 4.62 2.94
CA LYS A 184 22.21 4.59 4.04
C LYS A 184 21.88 3.18 4.53
N THR A 185 22.26 2.14 3.80
CA THR A 185 22.06 0.75 4.20
C THR A 185 23.14 0.22 5.15
N ARG A 186 24.18 1.03 5.45
CA ARG A 186 25.32 0.65 6.30
C ARG A 186 25.40 1.42 7.63
N GLY A 187 24.35 2.13 7.98
CA GLY A 187 24.27 2.87 9.25
C GLY A 187 23.27 2.27 10.22
#